data_983a09da3450b5e60bb92c670cbc2beb
#
_entry.id   983a09da3450b5e60bb92c670cbc2beb
#
_cell.length_a   1.000
_cell.length_b   1.000
_cell.length_c   1.000
_cell.angle_alpha   90.00
_cell.angle_beta   90.00
_cell.angle_gamma   90.00
#
_symmetry.space_group_name_H-M   'P 1'
#
loop_
_entity.id
_entity.type
_entity.pdbx_description
1 polymer ?
#
loop_
_entity_poly.entity_id
_entity_poly.type
_entity_poly.pdbx_seq_one_letter_code
_entity_poly.pdbx_strand_id
1 'polypeptide(L)'
;MPENQVDITLGVLNAVEENRHVTQRLVAKDLGVALGLINSYLKRCIKKGFVKISHAPANRYSYYLTPAGFLEKSRLTAEYLSGSFTFFRNARQQCEDILSKCLADGHQNVVLVGGGDLAEIVILCAREFDIKLSGVVEADGQVSGTFGLHRFAQIEDVDKVNAFVITSLLRPQEVYSEISKIYDDQKIYIPGILCVSRGSPNVYRRAGK
;
A
#
# COMPACT_ATOMS: atom_id res chain seq x y z
N MET A 1 -5.27 3.67 3.52
CA MET A 1 -6.35 4.63 3.83
C MET A 1 -5.99 5.98 3.23
N PRO A 2 -6.83 6.61 2.43
CA PRO A 2 -6.53 7.90 1.83
C PRO A 2 -6.73 8.96 2.91
N GLU A 3 -5.71 9.29 3.62
CA GLU A 3 -5.88 10.20 4.75
C GLU A 3 -5.20 11.53 4.53
N ASN A 4 -4.66 11.72 3.33
CA ASN A 4 -4.15 13.00 2.94
C ASN A 4 -5.29 13.83 2.30
N GLN A 5 -5.39 15.08 2.72
CA GLN A 5 -6.37 16.06 2.21
C GLN A 5 -6.32 16.18 0.67
N VAL A 6 -5.17 15.88 0.07
CA VAL A 6 -4.91 15.83 -1.37
C VAL A 6 -5.72 14.73 -2.02
N ASP A 7 -5.68 13.51 -1.48
CA ASP A 7 -6.30 12.31 -2.08
C ASP A 7 -7.81 12.43 -2.13
N ILE A 8 -8.44 12.93 -1.05
CA ILE A 8 -9.89 13.12 -0.99
C ILE A 8 -10.32 14.22 -1.95
N THR A 9 -9.57 15.32 -2.04
CA THR A 9 -9.88 16.41 -2.98
C THR A 9 -9.78 15.92 -4.41
N LEU A 10 -8.70 15.23 -4.76
CA LEU A 10 -8.48 14.64 -6.08
C LEU A 10 -9.58 13.64 -6.42
N GLY A 11 -9.94 12.74 -5.50
CA GLY A 11 -11.02 11.77 -5.68
C GLY A 11 -12.38 12.44 -5.96
N VAL A 12 -12.72 13.51 -5.25
CA VAL A 12 -13.94 14.29 -5.50
C VAL A 12 -13.92 14.93 -6.88
N LEU A 13 -12.79 15.52 -7.32
CA LEU A 13 -12.68 16.14 -8.64
C LEU A 13 -12.74 15.10 -9.76
N ASN A 14 -12.13 13.92 -9.58
CA ASN A 14 -12.23 12.80 -10.52
C ASN A 14 -13.68 12.33 -10.68
N ALA A 15 -14.36 12.07 -9.58
CA ALA A 15 -15.74 11.61 -9.60
C ALA A 15 -16.70 12.60 -10.28
N VAL A 16 -16.46 13.90 -10.11
CA VAL A 16 -17.25 14.96 -10.78
C VAL A 16 -16.98 14.99 -12.28
N GLU A 17 -15.74 14.75 -12.71
CA GLU A 17 -15.40 14.71 -14.14
C GLU A 17 -15.97 13.48 -14.84
N GLU A 18 -15.85 12.32 -14.21
CA GLU A 18 -16.32 11.04 -14.77
C GLU A 18 -17.83 10.97 -14.87
N ASN A 19 -18.54 11.52 -13.89
CA ASN A 19 -20.00 11.47 -13.84
C ASN A 19 -20.61 12.75 -13.28
N ARG A 20 -21.22 13.55 -14.16
CA ARG A 20 -21.91 14.78 -13.79
C ARG A 20 -23.09 14.58 -12.81
N HIS A 21 -23.65 13.38 -12.76
CA HIS A 21 -24.75 12.99 -11.87
C HIS A 21 -24.25 12.15 -10.67
N VAL A 22 -22.98 12.20 -10.38
CA VAL A 22 -22.40 11.46 -9.26
C VAL A 22 -23.10 11.81 -7.95
N THR A 23 -23.39 10.80 -7.15
CA THR A 23 -23.94 11.00 -5.82
C THR A 23 -22.81 10.99 -4.78
N GLN A 24 -22.90 11.85 -3.78
CA GLN A 24 -21.94 11.91 -2.69
C GLN A 24 -21.77 10.55 -1.98
N ARG A 25 -22.85 9.73 -1.95
CA ARG A 25 -22.83 8.39 -1.36
C ARG A 25 -21.98 7.43 -2.17
N LEU A 26 -22.02 7.52 -3.49
CA LEU A 26 -21.17 6.71 -4.38
C LEU A 26 -19.70 7.08 -4.19
N VAL A 27 -19.38 8.36 -4.23
CA VAL A 27 -18.01 8.86 -4.01
C VAL A 27 -17.48 8.44 -2.64
N ALA A 28 -18.31 8.51 -1.59
CA ALA A 28 -17.92 8.07 -0.25
C ALA A 28 -17.59 6.56 -0.21
N LYS A 29 -18.39 5.75 -0.91
CA LYS A 29 -18.15 4.31 -1.03
C LYS A 29 -16.85 4.01 -1.81
N ASP A 30 -16.66 4.66 -2.95
CA ASP A 30 -15.51 4.42 -3.84
C ASP A 30 -14.19 4.85 -3.19
N LEU A 31 -14.21 5.94 -2.42
CA LEU A 31 -13.04 6.43 -1.69
C LEU A 31 -12.87 5.79 -0.30
N GLY A 32 -13.83 4.96 0.16
CA GLY A 32 -13.76 4.32 1.47
C GLY A 32 -13.82 5.29 2.65
N VAL A 33 -14.49 6.45 2.50
CA VAL A 33 -14.56 7.49 3.53
C VAL A 33 -16.01 7.82 3.94
N ALA A 34 -16.17 8.50 5.07
CA ALA A 34 -17.49 8.87 5.56
C ALA A 34 -18.19 9.87 4.63
N LEU A 35 -19.52 9.71 4.43
CA LEU A 35 -20.35 10.58 3.60
C LEU A 35 -20.25 12.07 3.99
N GLY A 36 -20.22 12.36 5.30
CA GLY A 36 -20.08 13.72 5.81
C GLY A 36 -18.77 14.39 5.39
N LEU A 37 -17.72 13.61 5.25
CA LEU A 37 -16.42 14.08 4.80
C LEU A 37 -16.47 14.48 3.32
N ILE A 38 -17.03 13.63 2.46
CA ILE A 38 -17.23 13.95 1.04
C ILE A 38 -18.08 15.23 0.86
N ASN A 39 -19.15 15.37 1.62
CA ASN A 39 -19.98 16.59 1.57
C ASN A 39 -19.16 17.85 1.93
N SER A 40 -18.32 17.77 2.96
CA SER A 40 -17.43 18.87 3.34
C SER A 40 -16.45 19.24 2.22
N TYR A 41 -15.80 18.24 1.63
CA TYR A 41 -14.84 18.47 0.54
C TYR A 41 -15.51 19.00 -0.73
N LEU A 42 -16.67 18.47 -1.11
CA LEU A 42 -17.42 18.96 -2.24
C LEU A 42 -17.84 20.42 -2.05
N LYS A 43 -18.36 20.79 -0.87
CA LYS A 43 -18.67 22.19 -0.53
C LYS A 43 -17.43 23.08 -0.61
N ARG A 44 -16.29 22.59 -0.15
CA ARG A 44 -15.02 23.33 -0.25
C ARG A 44 -14.57 23.52 -1.70
N CYS A 45 -14.70 22.51 -2.56
CA CYS A 45 -14.42 22.62 -3.99
C CYS A 45 -15.33 23.63 -4.69
N ILE A 46 -16.61 23.66 -4.32
CA ILE A 46 -17.57 24.64 -4.83
C ILE A 46 -17.18 26.06 -4.37
N LYS A 47 -16.89 26.23 -3.08
CA LYS A 47 -16.49 27.53 -2.51
C LYS A 47 -15.20 28.07 -3.15
N LYS A 48 -14.27 27.17 -3.51
CA LYS A 48 -13.02 27.53 -4.21
C LYS A 48 -13.21 27.76 -5.72
N GLY A 49 -14.41 27.54 -6.25
CA GLY A 49 -14.70 27.71 -7.66
C GLY A 49 -14.18 26.57 -8.55
N PHE A 50 -13.77 25.43 -7.99
CA PHE A 50 -13.33 24.26 -8.75
C PHE A 50 -14.48 23.46 -9.35
N VAL A 51 -15.63 23.47 -8.66
CA VAL A 51 -16.85 22.76 -9.07
C VAL A 51 -18.02 23.75 -9.12
N LYS A 52 -18.82 23.66 -10.17
CA LYS A 52 -20.10 24.33 -10.29
C LYS A 52 -21.25 23.35 -10.12
N ILE A 53 -22.35 23.82 -9.51
CA ILE A 53 -23.60 23.08 -9.41
C ILE A 53 -24.58 23.65 -10.43
N SER A 54 -25.26 22.77 -11.15
CA SER A 54 -26.42 23.10 -11.97
C SER A 54 -27.62 22.30 -11.48
N HIS A 55 -28.79 22.92 -11.48
CA HIS A 55 -30.05 22.23 -11.23
C HIS A 55 -30.46 21.47 -12.49
N ALA A 56 -30.61 20.15 -12.35
CA ALA A 56 -31.16 19.30 -13.40
C ALA A 56 -32.67 19.06 -13.14
N PRO A 57 -33.47 18.76 -14.18
CA PRO A 57 -34.87 18.36 -14.02
C PRO A 57 -34.98 17.21 -12.98
N ALA A 58 -36.08 17.13 -12.26
CA ALA A 58 -36.37 16.17 -11.20
C ALA A 58 -35.57 16.36 -9.89
N ASN A 59 -35.29 17.61 -9.49
CA ASN A 59 -34.62 17.96 -8.21
C ASN A 59 -33.25 17.28 -8.01
N ARG A 60 -32.53 17.04 -9.09
CA ARG A 60 -31.17 16.48 -9.04
C ARG A 60 -30.15 17.59 -9.22
N TYR A 61 -29.02 17.47 -8.53
CA TYR A 61 -27.87 18.33 -8.73
C TYR A 61 -26.94 17.69 -9.75
N SER A 62 -26.47 18.48 -10.72
CA SER A 62 -25.39 18.13 -11.61
C SER A 62 -24.15 18.93 -11.24
N TYR A 63 -23.01 18.29 -11.19
CA TYR A 63 -21.74 18.89 -10.84
C TYR A 63 -20.85 18.97 -12.08
N TYR A 64 -20.10 20.05 -12.21
CA TYR A 64 -19.21 20.28 -13.34
C TYR A 64 -17.88 20.84 -12.86
N LEU A 65 -16.78 20.36 -13.42
CA LEU A 65 -15.48 21.00 -13.22
C LEU A 65 -15.43 22.33 -13.98
N THR A 66 -14.90 23.33 -13.32
CA THR A 66 -14.55 24.60 -13.97
C THR A 66 -13.14 24.47 -14.58
N PRO A 67 -12.70 25.41 -15.45
CA PRO A 67 -11.30 25.48 -15.89
C PRO A 67 -10.30 25.47 -14.72
N ALA A 68 -10.62 26.22 -13.63
CA ALA A 68 -9.82 26.22 -12.41
C ALA A 68 -9.82 24.84 -11.70
N GLY A 69 -10.97 24.13 -11.73
CA GLY A 69 -11.08 22.77 -11.21
C GLY A 69 -10.23 21.76 -11.99
N PHE A 70 -10.17 21.89 -13.31
CA PHE A 70 -9.28 21.06 -14.15
C PHE A 70 -7.80 21.33 -13.86
N LEU A 71 -7.40 22.60 -13.71
CA LEU A 71 -6.02 22.93 -13.35
C LEU A 71 -5.64 22.37 -11.97
N GLU A 72 -6.53 22.52 -10.98
CA GLU A 72 -6.28 21.99 -9.63
C GLU A 72 -6.24 20.46 -9.64
N LYS A 73 -7.14 19.79 -10.37
CA LYS A 73 -7.09 18.33 -10.55
C LYS A 73 -5.74 17.88 -11.13
N SER A 74 -5.27 18.53 -12.20
CA SER A 74 -3.98 18.20 -12.82
C SER A 74 -2.82 18.40 -11.85
N ARG A 75 -2.82 19.49 -11.07
CA ARG A 75 -1.82 19.76 -10.03
C ARG A 75 -1.81 18.66 -8.97
N LEU A 76 -2.98 18.30 -8.43
CA LEU A 76 -3.12 17.25 -7.41
C LEU A 76 -2.73 15.87 -7.94
N THR A 77 -3.07 15.57 -9.20
CA THR A 77 -2.64 14.33 -9.86
C THR A 77 -1.11 14.25 -9.94
N ALA A 78 -0.45 15.33 -10.34
CA ALA A 78 1.00 15.37 -10.40
C ALA A 78 1.64 15.22 -9.01
N GLU A 79 1.07 15.84 -8.00
CA GLU A 79 1.50 15.72 -6.60
C GLU A 79 1.35 14.28 -6.08
N TYR A 80 0.21 13.65 -6.33
CA TYR A 80 -0.06 12.25 -5.99
C TYR A 80 0.94 11.29 -6.66
N LEU A 81 1.14 11.43 -7.97
CA LEU A 81 2.09 10.60 -8.73
C LEU A 81 3.53 10.81 -8.24
N SER A 82 3.94 12.04 -7.98
CA SER A 82 5.28 12.33 -7.47
C SER A 82 5.51 11.68 -6.10
N GLY A 83 4.52 11.73 -5.21
CA GLY A 83 4.56 11.04 -3.92
C GLY A 83 4.65 9.52 -4.08
N SER A 84 3.80 8.95 -4.94
CA SER A 84 3.78 7.51 -5.23
C SER A 84 5.09 7.01 -5.81
N PHE A 85 5.69 7.74 -6.76
CA PHE A 85 6.99 7.37 -7.32
C PHE A 85 8.13 7.52 -6.31
N THR A 86 8.05 8.47 -5.41
CA THR A 86 9.04 8.61 -4.33
C THR A 86 8.96 7.44 -3.36
N PHE A 87 7.75 7.05 -2.99
CA PHE A 87 7.52 5.85 -2.17
C PHE A 87 8.06 4.59 -2.86
N PHE A 88 7.74 4.39 -4.14
CA PHE A 88 8.21 3.23 -4.91
C PHE A 88 9.74 3.18 -4.98
N ARG A 89 10.41 4.30 -5.29
CA ARG A 89 11.88 4.35 -5.32
C ARG A 89 12.50 3.99 -3.97
N ASN A 90 11.91 4.47 -2.89
CA ASN A 90 12.39 4.19 -1.53
C ASN A 90 12.19 2.71 -1.15
N ALA A 91 11.02 2.14 -1.47
CA ALA A 91 10.75 0.72 -1.28
C ALA A 91 11.69 -0.15 -2.10
N ARG A 92 11.91 0.19 -3.39
CA ARG A 92 12.85 -0.51 -4.27
C ARG A 92 14.27 -0.49 -3.71
N GLN A 93 14.78 0.67 -3.31
CA GLN A 93 16.13 0.79 -2.74
C GLN A 93 16.31 -0.10 -1.51
N GLN A 94 15.33 -0.09 -0.61
CA GLN A 94 15.38 -0.94 0.60
C GLN A 94 15.34 -2.44 0.26
N CYS A 95 14.59 -2.83 -0.78
CA CYS A 95 14.58 -4.21 -1.26
C CYS A 95 15.94 -4.62 -1.85
N GLU A 96 16.55 -3.75 -2.65
CA GLU A 96 17.89 -3.96 -3.21
C GLU A 96 18.96 -4.09 -2.11
N ASP A 97 18.91 -3.22 -1.11
CA ASP A 97 19.81 -3.27 0.06
C ASP A 97 19.69 -4.61 0.81
N ILE A 98 18.45 -5.09 0.98
CA ILE A 98 18.18 -6.38 1.64
C ILE A 98 18.69 -7.54 0.80
N LEU A 99 18.44 -7.56 -0.49
CA LEU A 99 18.94 -8.63 -1.37
C LEU A 99 20.46 -8.64 -1.42
N SER A 100 21.10 -7.47 -1.48
CA SER A 100 22.55 -7.35 -1.38
C SER A 100 23.06 -7.91 -0.05
N LYS A 101 22.37 -7.64 1.05
CA LYS A 101 22.73 -8.19 2.36
C LYS A 101 22.54 -9.69 2.42
N CYS A 102 21.46 -10.25 1.86
CA CYS A 102 21.26 -11.70 1.76
C CYS A 102 22.45 -12.37 1.07
N LEU A 103 22.93 -11.81 -0.06
CA LEU A 103 24.10 -12.33 -0.78
C LEU A 103 25.39 -12.22 0.05
N ALA A 104 25.61 -11.09 0.71
CA ALA A 104 26.79 -10.89 1.56
C ALA A 104 26.84 -11.88 2.73
N ASP A 105 25.67 -12.24 3.26
CA ASP A 105 25.52 -13.23 4.33
C ASP A 105 25.55 -14.70 3.79
N GLY A 106 25.72 -14.90 2.47
CA GLY A 106 25.77 -16.21 1.81
C GLY A 106 24.41 -16.86 1.54
N HIS A 107 23.33 -16.08 1.59
CA HIS A 107 21.97 -16.56 1.40
C HIS A 107 21.49 -16.32 -0.03
N GLN A 108 21.56 -17.35 -0.87
CA GLN A 108 21.10 -17.29 -2.27
C GLN A 108 19.69 -17.83 -2.49
N ASN A 109 19.13 -18.56 -1.51
CA ASN A 109 17.82 -19.20 -1.63
C ASN A 109 16.86 -18.54 -0.63
N VAL A 110 15.98 -17.70 -1.13
CA VAL A 110 15.13 -16.78 -0.33
C VAL A 110 13.66 -17.08 -0.54
N VAL A 111 12.87 -17.01 0.53
CA VAL A 111 11.42 -17.06 0.49
C VAL A 111 10.85 -15.73 0.97
N LEU A 112 9.83 -15.23 0.28
CA LEU A 112 9.08 -14.05 0.68
C LEU A 112 7.96 -14.44 1.63
N VAL A 113 7.68 -13.60 2.62
CA VAL A 113 6.58 -13.83 3.56
C VAL A 113 5.62 -12.66 3.55
N GLY A 114 4.50 -12.89 2.88
CA GLY A 114 3.49 -11.90 2.49
C GLY A 114 3.47 -11.71 0.97
N GLY A 115 2.30 -11.93 0.36
CA GLY A 115 2.07 -11.75 -1.07
C GLY A 115 1.33 -10.45 -1.33
N GLY A 116 2.00 -9.40 -1.76
CA GLY A 116 1.39 -8.10 -2.07
C GLY A 116 2.37 -7.21 -2.80
N ASP A 117 2.07 -5.93 -2.87
CA ASP A 117 2.85 -4.95 -3.66
C ASP A 117 4.34 -4.94 -3.29
N LEU A 118 4.68 -5.10 -2.01
CA LEU A 118 6.08 -5.14 -1.58
C LEU A 118 6.79 -6.42 -2.05
N ALA A 119 6.07 -7.56 -2.06
CA ALA A 119 6.61 -8.80 -2.63
C ALA A 119 6.89 -8.65 -4.13
N GLU A 120 6.01 -7.98 -4.87
CA GLU A 120 6.21 -7.68 -6.29
C GLU A 120 7.47 -6.83 -6.51
N ILE A 121 7.70 -5.83 -5.68
CA ILE A 121 8.92 -5.00 -5.75
C ILE A 121 10.17 -5.87 -5.51
N VAL A 122 10.17 -6.75 -4.49
CA VAL A 122 11.30 -7.66 -4.24
C VAL A 122 11.53 -8.60 -5.42
N ILE A 123 10.47 -9.16 -6.01
CA ILE A 123 10.56 -10.05 -7.18
C ILE A 123 11.18 -9.32 -8.38
N LEU A 124 10.80 -8.06 -8.61
CA LEU A 124 11.38 -7.24 -9.68
C LEU A 124 12.87 -6.97 -9.42
N CYS A 125 13.23 -6.59 -8.20
CA CYS A 125 14.63 -6.34 -7.82
C CYS A 125 15.50 -7.60 -7.91
N ALA A 126 14.97 -8.74 -7.50
CA ALA A 126 15.72 -10.01 -7.47
C ALA A 126 16.24 -10.45 -8.84
N ARG A 127 15.69 -9.93 -9.94
CA ARG A 127 16.18 -10.19 -11.29
C ARG A 127 17.57 -9.61 -11.57
N GLU A 128 17.98 -8.63 -10.78
CA GLU A 128 19.30 -7.97 -10.89
C GLU A 128 20.35 -8.62 -9.96
N PHE A 129 19.94 -9.61 -9.16
CA PHE A 129 20.78 -10.30 -8.18
C PHE A 129 20.87 -11.80 -8.46
N ASP A 130 21.98 -12.43 -8.07
CA ASP A 130 22.14 -13.90 -8.11
C ASP A 130 21.42 -14.54 -6.90
N ILE A 131 20.11 -14.29 -6.81
CA ILE A 131 19.22 -14.79 -5.77
C ILE A 131 18.08 -15.60 -6.40
N LYS A 132 17.89 -16.81 -5.90
CA LYS A 132 16.74 -17.63 -6.23
C LYS A 132 15.61 -17.38 -5.25
N LEU A 133 14.50 -16.85 -5.75
CA LEU A 133 13.25 -16.78 -4.99
C LEU A 133 12.55 -18.14 -5.10
N SER A 134 12.48 -18.87 -3.99
CA SER A 134 11.90 -20.23 -3.94
C SER A 134 10.38 -20.23 -3.84
N GLY A 135 9.80 -19.14 -3.38
CA GLY A 135 8.35 -19.01 -3.28
C GLY A 135 7.92 -17.87 -2.38
N VAL A 136 6.61 -17.82 -2.16
CA VAL A 136 5.94 -16.86 -1.29
C VAL A 136 5.08 -17.60 -0.29
N VAL A 137 5.21 -17.30 1.00
CA VAL A 137 4.31 -17.75 2.06
C VAL A 137 3.14 -16.77 2.17
N GLU A 138 1.93 -17.28 2.21
CA GLU A 138 0.73 -16.48 2.39
C GLU A 138 0.61 -16.01 3.84
N ALA A 139 0.73 -14.71 4.07
CA ALA A 139 0.58 -14.15 5.42
C ALA A 139 -0.67 -13.27 5.57
N ASP A 140 -1.12 -12.65 4.49
CA ASP A 140 -2.15 -11.60 4.51
C ASP A 140 -3.49 -12.04 3.91
N GLY A 141 -3.61 -13.31 3.45
CA GLY A 141 -4.80 -13.80 2.74
C GLY A 141 -5.05 -13.11 1.38
N GLN A 142 -4.19 -12.19 0.98
CA GLN A 142 -4.21 -11.54 -0.32
C GLN A 142 -3.00 -12.01 -1.12
N VAL A 143 -3.26 -12.60 -2.27
CA VAL A 143 -2.22 -12.98 -3.20
C VAL A 143 -2.51 -12.31 -4.52
N SER A 144 -1.97 -11.11 -4.69
CA SER A 144 -1.82 -10.51 -5.99
C SER A 144 -0.41 -10.82 -6.50
N GLY A 145 -0.32 -11.28 -7.75
CA GLY A 145 0.89 -11.19 -8.55
C GLY A 145 2.14 -11.92 -8.03
N THR A 146 2.09 -13.22 -7.75
CA THR A 146 3.30 -13.98 -7.37
C THR A 146 4.26 -14.27 -8.55
N PHE A 147 4.00 -13.73 -9.74
CA PHE A 147 4.83 -13.86 -10.96
C PHE A 147 5.34 -15.29 -11.23
N GLY A 148 4.50 -16.30 -10.93
CA GLY A 148 4.84 -17.72 -11.15
C GLY A 148 5.68 -18.36 -10.05
N LEU A 149 5.95 -17.67 -8.94
CA LEU A 149 6.59 -18.27 -7.78
C LEU A 149 5.68 -19.30 -7.11
N HIS A 150 6.30 -20.33 -6.51
CA HIS A 150 5.58 -21.31 -5.70
C HIS A 150 4.93 -20.63 -4.48
N ARG A 151 3.71 -21.06 -4.15
CA ARG A 151 2.94 -20.55 -3.00
C ARG A 151 2.92 -21.58 -1.90
N PHE A 152 3.38 -21.19 -0.73
CA PHE A 152 3.29 -21.99 0.49
C PHE A 152 2.11 -21.49 1.33
N ALA A 153 1.29 -22.40 1.84
CA ALA A 153 0.18 -22.04 2.71
C ALA A 153 0.67 -21.65 4.11
N GLN A 154 1.73 -22.30 4.58
CA GLN A 154 2.32 -22.08 5.91
C GLN A 154 3.83 -22.04 5.80
N ILE A 155 4.47 -21.41 6.78
CA ILE A 155 5.93 -21.28 6.82
C ILE A 155 6.62 -22.61 7.06
N GLU A 156 5.96 -23.53 7.72
CA GLU A 156 6.42 -24.88 8.01
C GLU A 156 6.54 -25.76 6.76
N ASP A 157 5.83 -25.40 5.68
CA ASP A 157 5.88 -26.09 4.39
C ASP A 157 7.17 -25.76 3.60
N VAL A 158 7.99 -24.84 4.13
CA VAL A 158 9.16 -24.32 3.43
C VAL A 158 10.41 -25.15 3.78
N ASP A 159 10.83 -25.98 2.84
CA ASP A 159 12.04 -26.79 2.98
C ASP A 159 13.27 -26.11 2.32
N LYS A 160 14.46 -26.28 2.93
CA LYS A 160 15.78 -25.94 2.36
C LYS A 160 15.95 -24.49 1.93
N VAL A 161 15.50 -23.55 2.75
CA VAL A 161 15.64 -22.10 2.51
C VAL A 161 16.75 -21.52 3.38
N ASN A 162 17.52 -20.58 2.80
CA ASN A 162 18.59 -19.91 3.52
C ASN A 162 18.10 -18.68 4.29
N ALA A 163 17.11 -17.96 3.74
CA ALA A 163 16.64 -16.73 4.32
C ALA A 163 15.17 -16.42 3.97
N PHE A 164 14.56 -15.57 4.80
CA PHE A 164 13.21 -15.07 4.64
C PHE A 164 13.23 -13.55 4.53
N VAL A 165 12.47 -13.01 3.59
CA VAL A 165 12.22 -11.56 3.48
C VAL A 165 10.76 -11.30 3.82
N ILE A 166 10.51 -10.52 4.85
CA ILE A 166 9.15 -10.13 5.22
C ILE A 166 8.66 -9.07 4.25
N THR A 167 7.53 -9.33 3.61
CA THR A 167 6.89 -8.48 2.62
C THR A 167 5.41 -8.19 2.94
N SER A 168 4.89 -8.73 4.05
CA SER A 168 3.55 -8.41 4.55
C SER A 168 3.45 -6.94 4.96
N LEU A 169 2.51 -6.20 4.35
CA LEU A 169 2.21 -4.80 4.70
C LEU A 169 1.15 -4.70 5.80
N LEU A 170 0.28 -5.70 5.95
CA LEU A 170 -0.85 -5.63 6.87
C LEU A 170 -0.46 -6.03 8.30
N ARG A 171 0.39 -7.06 8.47
CA ARG A 171 0.75 -7.63 9.77
C ARG A 171 2.25 -7.90 9.92
N PRO A 172 3.14 -6.96 9.55
CA PRO A 172 4.58 -7.23 9.48
C PRO A 172 5.18 -7.65 10.83
N GLN A 173 4.74 -7.04 11.94
CA GLN A 173 5.23 -7.37 13.28
C GLN A 173 4.78 -8.75 13.76
N GLU A 174 3.54 -9.14 13.44
CA GLU A 174 3.01 -10.47 13.78
C GLU A 174 3.73 -11.54 12.99
N VAL A 175 3.89 -11.34 11.69
CA VAL A 175 4.63 -12.22 10.78
C VAL A 175 6.07 -12.41 11.27
N TYR A 176 6.77 -11.33 11.64
CA TYR A 176 8.10 -11.44 12.24
C TYR A 176 8.08 -12.27 13.53
N SER A 177 7.10 -12.03 14.41
CA SER A 177 6.99 -12.76 15.68
C SER A 177 6.67 -14.25 15.49
N GLU A 178 5.98 -14.62 14.43
CA GLU A 178 5.70 -16.01 14.07
C GLU A 178 6.96 -16.69 13.55
N ILE A 179 7.65 -16.08 12.58
CA ILE A 179 8.85 -16.64 11.95
C ILE A 179 10.01 -16.76 12.95
N SER A 180 10.22 -15.76 13.81
CA SER A 180 11.31 -15.73 14.78
C SER A 180 11.21 -16.80 15.87
N LYS A 181 10.07 -17.49 16.01
CA LYS A 181 9.92 -18.66 16.89
C LYS A 181 10.48 -19.93 16.26
N ILE A 182 10.56 -19.98 14.93
CA ILE A 182 10.90 -21.19 14.17
C ILE A 182 12.32 -21.07 13.60
N TYR A 183 12.70 -19.88 13.18
CA TYR A 183 13.96 -19.62 12.49
C TYR A 183 14.81 -18.57 13.21
N ASP A 184 16.14 -18.68 13.03
CA ASP A 184 17.10 -17.72 13.57
C ASP A 184 16.86 -16.32 12.98
N ASP A 185 16.92 -15.30 13.83
CA ASP A 185 16.75 -13.89 13.44
C ASP A 185 17.75 -13.43 12.37
N GLN A 186 18.92 -14.05 12.30
CA GLN A 186 19.93 -13.79 11.28
C GLN A 186 19.49 -14.19 9.86
N LYS A 187 18.47 -15.06 9.75
CA LYS A 187 17.88 -15.49 8.47
C LYS A 187 16.66 -14.69 8.08
N ILE A 188 16.24 -13.74 8.91
CA ILE A 188 15.01 -12.93 8.70
C ILE A 188 15.40 -11.52 8.30
N TYR A 189 15.07 -11.14 7.09
CA TYR A 189 15.33 -9.82 6.52
C TYR A 189 14.05 -9.00 6.46
N ILE A 190 14.13 -7.74 6.89
CA ILE A 190 12.96 -6.90 7.05
C ILE A 190 13.25 -5.53 6.43
N PRO A 191 12.52 -5.12 5.38
CA PRO A 191 12.59 -3.77 4.86
C PRO A 191 12.26 -2.74 5.93
N GLY A 192 13.07 -1.70 6.06
CA GLY A 192 12.89 -0.65 7.08
C GLY A 192 11.55 0.05 6.99
N ILE A 193 10.95 0.10 5.80
CA ILE A 193 9.61 0.65 5.55
C ILE A 193 8.50 -0.05 6.35
N LEU A 194 8.72 -1.30 6.76
CA LEU A 194 7.76 -2.06 7.58
C LEU A 194 7.79 -1.70 9.06
N CYS A 195 8.78 -0.92 9.51
CA CYS A 195 8.93 -0.44 10.89
C CYS A 195 8.82 -1.56 11.96
N VAL A 196 9.29 -2.76 11.65
CA VAL A 196 9.25 -3.92 12.57
C VAL A 196 10.34 -3.80 13.62
N SER A 197 9.99 -4.02 14.87
CA SER A 197 10.93 -4.04 16.00
C SER A 197 11.49 -5.45 16.20
N ARG A 198 12.82 -5.60 16.14
CA ARG A 198 13.54 -6.81 16.49
C ARG A 198 13.74 -6.86 18.01
N GLY A 199 12.75 -7.22 18.75
CA GLY A 199 12.78 -7.38 20.20
C GLY A 199 11.51 -8.07 20.66
N SER A 200 11.52 -8.75 21.79
CA SER A 200 10.31 -9.35 22.36
C SER A 200 9.18 -8.31 22.35
N PRO A 201 7.96 -8.66 21.92
CA PRO A 201 6.85 -7.75 21.93
C PRO A 201 6.69 -7.25 23.36
N ASN A 202 7.03 -5.99 23.58
CA ASN A 202 6.80 -5.33 24.85
C ASN A 202 5.29 -5.29 25.01
N VAL A 203 4.79 -6.18 25.84
CA VAL A 203 3.39 -6.27 26.22
C VAL A 203 2.98 -4.89 26.71
N TYR A 204 2.28 -4.13 25.89
CA TYR A 204 1.50 -3.01 26.38
C TYR A 204 0.44 -3.60 27.34
N ARG A 205 0.86 -3.85 28.57
CA ARG A 205 -0.06 -4.01 29.68
C ARG A 205 -0.87 -2.72 29.73
N ARG A 206 -2.13 -2.82 29.28
CA ARG A 206 -3.15 -1.86 29.65
C ARG A 206 -3.07 -1.72 31.17
N ALA A 207 -2.52 -0.63 31.64
CA ALA A 207 -2.70 -0.19 33.00
C ALA A 207 -4.18 0.21 33.10
N GLY A 208 -5.00 -0.74 33.51
CA GLY A 208 -6.33 -0.46 34.00
C GLY A 208 -6.17 0.10 35.41
N LYS A 209 -6.65 1.30 35.61
CA LYS A 209 -7.41 1.70 36.82
C LYS A 209 -8.20 2.94 36.47
#